data_10aafbe54cfc6645faf8a58979809e39
#
_entry.id   10aafbe54cfc6645faf8a58979809e39
#
_cell.length_a   1.000
_cell.length_b   1.000
_cell.length_c   1.000
_cell.angle_alpha   90.00
_cell.angle_beta   90.00
_cell.angle_gamma   90.00
#
_symmetry.space_group_name_H-M   'P 1'
#
loop_
_entity.id
_entity.type
_entity.pdbx_description
1 polymer ?
#
loop_
_entity_poly.entity_id
_entity_poly.type
_entity_poly.pdbx_seq_one_letter_code
_entity_poly.pdbx_strand_id
1 'polypeptide(L)'
;MSQSQRRFVTFGISHYCEKARWALDWHGIAYDEINWPPGVHIILAKSCGAKATSLPILLDGQSVIQGSGAIIDWADRQTRNPARQLTVADAREIEQRADSVIGAHVRRLVYAELLPRFPELTKPALFGKASGPHRLAANAMWPLSRRIMMRMHDITPEAAAESRSTLESELDWLDSTLADNRRYLSGDRFSRADITVASLLA
;
A
#
# COMPACT_ATOMS: atom_id res chain seq x y z
N MET A 1 -4.65 -24.30 21.63
CA MET A 1 -5.56 -23.35 20.94
C MET A 1 -4.94 -23.07 19.59
N SER A 2 -5.55 -23.55 18.50
CA SER A 2 -5.08 -23.29 17.13
C SER A 2 -5.11 -21.77 16.95
N GLN A 3 -3.95 -21.13 16.70
CA GLN A 3 -3.95 -19.76 16.23
C GLN A 3 -4.72 -19.74 14.91
N SER A 4 -5.83 -19.02 14.86
CA SER A 4 -6.51 -18.78 13.59
C SER A 4 -5.49 -18.13 12.66
N GLN A 5 -5.22 -18.84 11.56
CA GLN A 5 -4.21 -18.45 10.59
C GLN A 5 -4.63 -17.10 9.99
N ARG A 6 -3.88 -16.04 10.29
CA ARG A 6 -4.15 -14.70 9.75
C ARG A 6 -3.85 -14.70 8.26
N ARG A 7 -4.72 -14.08 7.48
CA ARG A 7 -4.53 -13.93 6.04
C ARG A 7 -4.38 -12.46 5.69
N PHE A 8 -3.26 -12.12 5.09
CA PHE A 8 -2.96 -10.76 4.64
C PHE A 8 -3.19 -10.66 3.13
N VAL A 9 -4.22 -9.91 2.74
CA VAL A 9 -4.67 -9.79 1.36
C VAL A 9 -4.07 -8.55 0.71
N THR A 10 -3.40 -8.76 -0.41
CA THR A 10 -2.56 -7.73 -1.04
C THR A 10 -2.72 -7.66 -2.56
N PHE A 11 -2.17 -6.59 -3.13
CA PHE A 11 -1.66 -6.53 -4.50
C PHE A 11 -0.14 -6.52 -4.50
N GLY A 12 0.49 -7.23 -5.44
CA GLY A 12 1.95 -7.40 -5.47
C GLY A 12 2.76 -6.10 -5.64
N ILE A 13 2.20 -5.08 -6.29
CA ILE A 13 2.87 -3.78 -6.55
C ILE A 13 2.30 -2.63 -5.72
N SER A 14 1.52 -2.93 -4.69
CA SER A 14 0.89 -1.88 -3.90
C SER A 14 1.79 -1.42 -2.76
N HIS A 15 2.28 -0.20 -2.84
CA HIS A 15 3.04 0.43 -1.77
C HIS A 15 2.23 0.54 -0.46
N TYR A 16 0.90 0.66 -0.50
CA TYR A 16 0.06 0.58 0.72
C TYR A 16 0.02 -0.84 1.31
N CYS A 17 0.13 -1.88 0.49
CA CYS A 17 0.29 -3.24 0.98
C CYS A 17 1.69 -3.43 1.60
N GLU A 18 2.72 -2.85 0.98
CA GLU A 18 4.09 -2.83 1.51
C GLU A 18 4.14 -2.15 2.88
N LYS A 19 3.54 -0.98 3.02
CA LYS A 19 3.40 -0.28 4.31
C LYS A 19 2.81 -1.18 5.39
N ALA A 20 1.72 -1.87 5.10
CA ALA A 20 1.08 -2.76 6.06
C ALA A 20 1.94 -4.00 6.37
N ARG A 21 2.63 -4.56 5.36
CA ARG A 21 3.56 -5.68 5.51
C ARG A 21 4.68 -5.32 6.48
N TRP A 22 5.35 -4.19 6.28
CA TRP A 22 6.42 -3.74 7.16
C TRP A 22 5.96 -3.53 8.60
N ALA A 23 4.74 -3.03 8.80
CA ALA A 23 4.20 -2.88 10.14
C ALA A 23 3.92 -4.24 10.82
N LEU A 24 3.37 -5.21 10.09
CA LEU A 24 3.15 -6.57 10.61
C LEU A 24 4.48 -7.25 10.96
N ASP A 25 5.47 -7.12 10.07
CA ASP A 25 6.82 -7.68 10.27
C ASP A 25 7.55 -7.00 11.44
N TRP A 26 7.42 -5.66 11.56
CA TRP A 26 7.95 -4.93 12.71
C TRP A 26 7.44 -5.48 14.04
N HIS A 27 6.17 -5.83 14.10
CA HIS A 27 5.56 -6.40 15.30
C HIS A 27 5.81 -7.91 15.45
N GLY A 28 6.43 -8.56 14.48
CA GLY A 28 6.63 -10.02 14.47
C GLY A 28 5.33 -10.81 14.37
N ILE A 29 4.33 -10.26 13.69
CA ILE A 29 3.00 -10.86 13.54
C ILE A 29 3.04 -11.82 12.34
N ALA A 30 2.83 -13.11 12.58
CA ALA A 30 2.77 -14.11 11.52
C ALA A 30 1.44 -14.02 10.76
N TYR A 31 1.50 -14.15 9.43
CA TYR A 31 0.36 -14.16 8.51
C TYR A 31 0.67 -14.98 7.25
N ASP A 32 -0.37 -15.40 6.54
CA ASP A 32 -0.29 -15.94 5.19
C ASP A 32 -0.66 -14.85 4.21
N GLU A 33 0.24 -14.50 3.30
CA GLU A 33 -0.04 -13.50 2.29
C GLU A 33 -0.78 -14.11 1.09
N ILE A 34 -1.87 -13.45 0.69
CA ILE A 34 -2.72 -13.84 -0.43
C ILE A 34 -2.85 -12.69 -1.40
N ASN A 35 -2.43 -12.88 -2.64
CA ASN A 35 -2.62 -11.89 -3.68
C ASN A 35 -3.99 -12.09 -4.36
N TRP A 36 -4.84 -11.04 -4.32
CA TRP A 36 -6.09 -11.01 -5.06
C TRP A 36 -5.94 -10.18 -6.33
N PRO A 37 -6.11 -10.80 -7.52
CA PRO A 37 -5.95 -10.09 -8.79
C PRO A 37 -6.94 -8.93 -8.95
N PRO A 38 -6.57 -7.88 -9.75
CA PRO A 38 -7.48 -6.80 -10.13
C PRO A 38 -8.81 -7.32 -10.69
N GLY A 39 -9.91 -6.70 -10.26
CA GLY A 39 -11.27 -7.12 -10.59
C GLY A 39 -11.82 -8.19 -9.63
N VAL A 40 -11.11 -9.29 -9.45
CA VAL A 40 -11.51 -10.38 -8.53
C VAL A 40 -11.53 -9.90 -7.08
N HIS A 41 -10.54 -9.07 -6.68
CA HIS A 41 -10.48 -8.49 -5.33
C HIS A 41 -11.75 -7.75 -4.92
N ILE A 42 -12.48 -7.14 -5.88
CA ILE A 42 -13.72 -6.41 -5.60
C ILE A 42 -14.81 -7.34 -5.04
N ILE A 43 -14.98 -8.49 -5.68
CA ILE A 43 -15.97 -9.51 -5.27
C ILE A 43 -15.54 -10.12 -3.94
N LEU A 44 -14.26 -10.49 -3.82
CA LEU A 44 -13.74 -11.14 -2.63
C LEU A 44 -13.73 -10.20 -1.41
N ALA A 45 -13.41 -8.91 -1.59
CA ALA A 45 -13.48 -7.93 -0.52
C ALA A 45 -14.92 -7.79 0.03
N LYS A 46 -15.91 -7.70 -0.86
CA LYS A 46 -17.32 -7.68 -0.46
C LYS A 46 -17.73 -8.96 0.25
N SER A 47 -17.33 -10.14 -0.26
CA SER A 47 -17.70 -11.43 0.32
C SER A 47 -17.11 -11.68 1.71
N CYS A 48 -15.95 -11.10 2.03
CA CYS A 48 -15.36 -11.19 3.37
C CYS A 48 -15.85 -10.09 4.33
N GLY A 49 -16.77 -9.22 3.91
CA GLY A 49 -17.36 -8.18 4.76
C GLY A 49 -16.53 -6.89 4.84
N ALA A 50 -15.61 -6.66 3.90
CA ALA A 50 -14.86 -5.40 3.83
C ALA A 50 -15.80 -4.24 3.43
N LYS A 51 -15.58 -3.07 4.04
CA LYS A 51 -16.40 -1.86 3.80
C LYS A 51 -16.12 -1.21 2.44
N ALA A 52 -14.92 -1.40 1.91
CA ALA A 52 -14.49 -0.89 0.61
C ALA A 52 -13.85 -2.02 -0.22
N THR A 53 -13.51 -1.73 -1.47
CA THR A 53 -12.85 -2.69 -2.34
C THR A 53 -11.32 -2.55 -2.38
N SER A 54 -10.78 -1.55 -1.66
CA SER A 54 -9.35 -1.26 -1.61
C SER A 54 -8.59 -2.29 -0.76
N LEU A 55 -7.34 -2.54 -1.14
CA LEU A 55 -6.38 -3.32 -0.39
C LEU A 55 -5.30 -2.40 0.24
N PRO A 56 -4.65 -2.84 1.32
CA PRO A 56 -4.63 -4.18 1.92
C PRO A 56 -5.83 -4.49 2.82
N ILE A 57 -6.05 -5.79 3.09
CA ILE A 57 -6.99 -6.30 4.10
C ILE A 57 -6.28 -7.37 4.93
N LEU A 58 -6.38 -7.27 6.25
CA LEU A 58 -5.96 -8.33 7.18
C LEU A 58 -7.21 -9.03 7.71
N LEU A 59 -7.27 -10.34 7.53
CA LEU A 59 -8.31 -11.20 8.07
C LEU A 59 -7.75 -11.92 9.30
N ASP A 60 -8.33 -11.67 10.49
CA ASP A 60 -7.95 -12.29 11.75
C ASP A 60 -9.19 -12.94 12.39
N GLY A 61 -9.36 -14.23 12.18
CA GLY A 61 -10.57 -14.94 12.53
C GLY A 61 -11.79 -14.39 11.78
N GLN A 62 -12.75 -13.82 12.51
CA GLN A 62 -13.93 -13.15 11.94
C GLN A 62 -13.72 -11.62 11.72
N SER A 63 -12.58 -11.11 12.15
CA SER A 63 -12.28 -9.67 12.04
C SER A 63 -11.73 -9.35 10.67
N VAL A 64 -12.24 -8.27 10.07
CA VAL A 64 -11.78 -7.70 8.79
C VAL A 64 -11.19 -6.32 9.05
N ILE A 65 -9.87 -6.21 8.97
CA ILE A 65 -9.13 -4.96 9.16
C ILE A 65 -8.70 -4.44 7.79
N GLN A 66 -9.26 -3.33 7.36
CA GLN A 66 -9.07 -2.80 6.01
C GLN A 66 -8.30 -1.49 5.99
N GLY A 67 -7.29 -1.44 5.14
CA GLY A 67 -6.41 -0.28 4.96
C GLY A 67 -5.14 -0.35 5.79
N SER A 68 -4.04 0.17 5.23
CA SER A 68 -2.71 0.08 5.85
C SER A 68 -2.64 0.75 7.22
N GLY A 69 -3.22 1.94 7.37
CA GLY A 69 -3.26 2.65 8.66
C GLY A 69 -4.05 1.90 9.74
N ALA A 70 -5.20 1.29 9.38
CA ALA A 70 -5.99 0.48 10.30
C ALA A 70 -5.26 -0.81 10.70
N ILE A 71 -4.48 -1.39 9.78
CA ILE A 71 -3.64 -2.57 10.07
C ILE A 71 -2.52 -2.19 11.04
N ILE A 72 -1.89 -1.01 10.87
CA ILE A 72 -0.91 -0.50 11.84
C ILE A 72 -1.55 -0.33 13.22
N ASP A 73 -2.74 0.30 13.28
CA ASP A 73 -3.47 0.49 14.54
C ASP A 73 -3.82 -0.83 15.21
N TRP A 74 -4.18 -1.84 14.41
CA TRP A 74 -4.45 -3.17 14.92
C TRP A 74 -3.17 -3.84 15.43
N ALA A 75 -2.06 -3.76 14.68
CA ALA A 75 -0.76 -4.33 15.05
C ALA A 75 -0.19 -3.70 16.34
N ASP A 76 -0.30 -2.38 16.49
CA ASP A 76 0.09 -1.67 17.72
C ASP A 76 -0.67 -2.18 18.94
N ARG A 77 -1.95 -2.54 18.81
CA ARG A 77 -2.74 -3.13 19.91
C ARG A 77 -2.33 -4.56 20.28
N GLN A 78 -1.64 -5.29 19.40
CA GLN A 78 -1.17 -6.64 19.69
C GLN A 78 0.12 -6.64 20.53
N THR A 79 0.89 -5.55 20.48
CA THR A 79 2.15 -5.48 21.25
C THR A 79 1.93 -5.00 22.68
N ARG A 80 2.65 -5.63 23.63
CA ARG A 80 2.76 -5.18 25.03
C ARG A 80 4.02 -4.35 25.26
N ASN A 81 4.91 -4.25 24.27
CA ASN A 81 6.15 -3.50 24.36
C ASN A 81 5.95 -2.07 23.84
N PRO A 82 5.94 -1.03 24.71
CA PRO A 82 5.74 0.35 24.27
C PRO A 82 6.84 0.84 23.30
N ALA A 83 8.05 0.28 23.38
CA ALA A 83 9.13 0.63 22.47
C ALA A 83 8.90 0.17 21.03
N ARG A 84 7.98 -0.79 20.82
CA ARG A 84 7.61 -1.29 19.50
C ARG A 84 6.35 -0.64 18.92
N GLN A 85 5.67 0.20 19.66
CA GLN A 85 4.52 0.92 19.13
C GLN A 85 4.97 1.91 18.04
N LEU A 86 4.32 1.84 16.89
CA LEU A 86 4.58 2.70 15.74
C LEU A 86 3.83 4.03 15.81
N THR A 87 2.72 4.07 16.55
CA THR A 87 1.95 5.30 16.74
C THR A 87 2.51 6.09 17.89
N VAL A 88 3.28 7.13 17.56
CA VAL A 88 3.83 8.13 18.49
C VAL A 88 3.24 9.50 18.18
N ALA A 89 3.54 10.52 19.00
CA ALA A 89 3.12 11.90 18.74
C ALA A 89 3.51 12.31 17.30
N ASP A 90 2.66 13.06 16.63
CA ASP A 90 2.82 13.64 15.28
C ASP A 90 2.94 12.62 14.13
N ALA A 91 3.26 11.35 14.42
CA ALA A 91 3.47 10.34 13.38
C ALA A 91 2.22 10.09 12.52
N ARG A 92 1.03 10.26 13.10
CA ARG A 92 -0.24 10.07 12.38
C ARG A 92 -0.51 11.18 11.38
N GLU A 93 -0.14 12.41 11.69
CA GLU A 93 -0.30 13.55 10.78
C GLU A 93 0.62 13.42 9.57
N ILE A 94 1.89 13.06 9.82
CA ILE A 94 2.86 12.78 8.76
C ILE A 94 2.40 11.62 7.89
N GLU A 95 1.90 10.53 8.51
CA GLU A 95 1.31 9.41 7.77
C GLU A 95 0.15 9.85 6.87
N GLN A 96 -0.79 10.61 7.40
CA GLN A 96 -1.96 11.06 6.65
C GLN A 96 -1.57 11.95 5.47
N ARG A 97 -0.62 12.86 5.65
CA ARG A 97 -0.05 13.67 4.57
C ARG A 97 0.61 12.79 3.53
N ALA A 98 1.50 11.89 3.93
CA ALA A 98 2.19 11.00 3.00
C ALA A 98 1.20 10.09 2.24
N ASP A 99 0.21 9.49 2.92
CA ASP A 99 -0.82 8.65 2.28
C ASP A 99 -1.63 9.43 1.23
N SER A 100 -2.03 10.66 1.56
CA SER A 100 -2.90 11.46 0.70
C SER A 100 -2.17 12.14 -0.46
N VAL A 101 -0.92 12.55 -0.26
CA VAL A 101 -0.14 13.28 -1.26
C VAL A 101 0.92 12.37 -1.89
N ILE A 102 1.94 11.93 -1.14
CA ILE A 102 3.05 11.15 -1.70
C ILE A 102 2.54 9.89 -2.39
N GLY A 103 1.73 9.08 -1.69
CA GLY A 103 1.23 7.82 -2.23
C GLY A 103 0.36 7.97 -3.47
N ALA A 104 -0.45 9.01 -3.54
CA ALA A 104 -1.28 9.28 -4.72
C ALA A 104 -0.44 9.67 -5.94
N HIS A 105 0.52 10.58 -5.75
CA HIS A 105 1.34 11.12 -6.83
C HIS A 105 2.44 10.14 -7.30
N VAL A 106 3.07 9.38 -6.39
CA VAL A 106 4.00 8.30 -6.76
C VAL A 106 3.27 7.25 -7.61
N ARG A 107 2.10 6.77 -7.17
CA ARG A 107 1.32 5.80 -7.93
C ARG A 107 0.98 6.32 -9.32
N ARG A 108 0.57 7.59 -9.45
CA ARG A 108 0.27 8.20 -10.76
C ARG A 108 1.49 8.20 -11.66
N LEU A 109 2.66 8.61 -11.18
CA LEU A 109 3.90 8.62 -11.96
C LEU A 109 4.32 7.22 -12.39
N VAL A 110 4.32 6.26 -11.47
CA VAL A 110 4.66 4.87 -11.76
C VAL A 110 3.71 4.29 -12.80
N TYR A 111 2.41 4.53 -12.68
CA TYR A 111 1.43 4.03 -13.63
C TYR A 111 1.49 4.77 -14.98
N ALA A 112 1.82 6.06 -15.01
CA ALA A 112 2.01 6.81 -16.23
C ALA A 112 3.17 6.26 -17.07
N GLU A 113 4.19 5.73 -16.41
CA GLU A 113 5.34 5.10 -17.09
C GLU A 113 5.05 3.63 -17.43
N LEU A 114 4.60 2.84 -16.46
CA LEU A 114 4.50 1.38 -16.62
C LEU A 114 3.32 0.93 -17.47
N LEU A 115 2.14 1.53 -17.31
CA LEU A 115 0.94 1.03 -17.98
C LEU A 115 0.99 1.17 -19.51
N PRO A 116 1.48 2.29 -20.09
CA PRO A 116 1.56 2.41 -21.53
C PRO A 116 2.76 1.69 -22.16
N ARG A 117 3.90 1.65 -21.47
CA ARG A 117 5.19 1.26 -22.07
C ARG A 117 5.64 -0.16 -21.74
N PHE A 118 5.29 -0.68 -20.55
CA PHE A 118 5.83 -1.93 -20.03
C PHE A 118 4.73 -2.91 -19.57
N PRO A 119 3.79 -3.29 -20.48
CA PRO A 119 2.73 -4.23 -20.11
C PRO A 119 3.24 -5.61 -19.71
N GLU A 120 4.41 -6.03 -20.21
CA GLU A 120 5.07 -7.28 -19.88
C GLU A 120 5.58 -7.33 -18.43
N LEU A 121 5.88 -6.18 -17.82
CA LEU A 121 6.26 -6.06 -16.41
C LEU A 121 5.03 -5.86 -15.52
N THR A 122 4.08 -5.05 -16.00
CA THR A 122 2.91 -4.64 -15.22
C THR A 122 1.91 -5.79 -15.04
N LYS A 123 1.68 -6.61 -16.06
CA LYS A 123 0.76 -7.75 -15.98
C LYS A 123 1.15 -8.76 -14.90
N PRO A 124 2.38 -9.31 -14.89
CA PRO A 124 2.79 -10.25 -13.86
C PRO A 124 2.75 -9.65 -12.46
N ALA A 125 3.10 -8.37 -12.34
CA ALA A 125 3.09 -7.66 -11.06
C ALA A 125 1.66 -7.50 -10.50
N LEU A 126 0.65 -7.29 -11.36
CA LEU A 126 -0.75 -7.13 -10.94
C LEU A 126 -1.49 -8.47 -10.79
N PHE A 127 -1.28 -9.40 -11.72
CA PHE A 127 -2.03 -10.67 -11.75
C PHE A 127 -1.27 -11.84 -11.14
N GLY A 128 -0.04 -11.62 -10.67
CA GLY A 128 0.83 -12.67 -10.17
C GLY A 128 1.32 -13.60 -11.29
N LYS A 129 1.97 -14.70 -10.91
CA LYS A 129 2.43 -15.74 -11.84
C LYS A 129 1.25 -16.64 -12.25
N ALA A 130 0.26 -16.06 -12.94
CA ALA A 130 -0.87 -16.82 -13.44
C ALA A 130 -0.41 -17.87 -14.47
N SER A 131 -0.91 -19.10 -14.37
CA SER A 131 -0.62 -20.20 -15.29
C SER A 131 -1.91 -20.73 -15.94
N GLY A 132 -1.78 -21.42 -17.07
CA GLY A 132 -2.92 -22.07 -17.75
C GLY A 132 -4.08 -21.12 -18.06
N PRO A 133 -5.33 -21.54 -17.77
CA PRO A 133 -6.53 -20.76 -18.08
C PRO A 133 -6.57 -19.37 -17.41
N HIS A 134 -5.98 -19.23 -16.23
CA HIS A 134 -5.93 -17.94 -15.54
C HIS A 134 -5.06 -16.91 -16.27
N ARG A 135 -3.98 -17.36 -16.93
CA ARG A 135 -3.15 -16.51 -17.79
C ARG A 135 -3.91 -16.03 -19.03
N LEU A 136 -4.68 -16.91 -19.64
CA LEU A 136 -5.52 -16.53 -20.78
C LEU A 136 -6.57 -15.49 -20.38
N ALA A 137 -7.25 -15.69 -19.26
CA ALA A 137 -8.22 -14.73 -18.73
C ALA A 137 -7.57 -13.39 -18.38
N ALA A 138 -6.42 -13.38 -17.72
CA ALA A 138 -5.65 -12.16 -17.41
C ALA A 138 -5.24 -11.41 -18.69
N ASN A 139 -4.79 -12.12 -19.72
CA ASN A 139 -4.45 -11.51 -21.02
C ASN A 139 -5.65 -10.91 -21.74
N ALA A 140 -6.78 -11.61 -21.74
CA ALA A 140 -8.02 -11.13 -22.36
C ALA A 140 -8.59 -9.89 -21.62
N MET A 141 -8.49 -9.86 -20.29
CA MET A 141 -8.97 -8.74 -19.46
C MET A 141 -8.01 -7.54 -19.43
N TRP A 142 -6.74 -7.71 -19.79
CA TRP A 142 -5.72 -6.69 -19.67
C TRP A 142 -6.06 -5.35 -20.35
N PRO A 143 -6.53 -5.30 -21.62
CA PRO A 143 -6.82 -4.02 -22.26
C PRO A 143 -7.88 -3.22 -21.51
N LEU A 144 -8.91 -3.90 -21.00
CA LEU A 144 -9.99 -3.28 -20.24
C LEU A 144 -9.47 -2.83 -18.84
N SER A 145 -8.78 -3.70 -18.15
CA SER A 145 -8.20 -3.39 -16.82
C SER A 145 -7.25 -2.19 -16.89
N ARG A 146 -6.36 -2.17 -17.89
CA ARG A 146 -5.46 -1.05 -18.15
C ARG A 146 -6.22 0.25 -18.37
N ARG A 147 -7.24 0.25 -19.22
CA ARG A 147 -8.04 1.46 -19.49
C ARG A 147 -8.77 1.96 -18.26
N ILE A 148 -9.32 1.05 -17.45
CA ILE A 148 -9.97 1.41 -16.18
C ILE A 148 -8.95 2.02 -15.22
N MET A 149 -7.78 1.41 -15.04
CA MET A 149 -6.73 1.92 -14.17
C MET A 149 -6.24 3.30 -14.61
N MET A 150 -6.01 3.49 -15.90
CA MET A 150 -5.61 4.81 -16.43
C MET A 150 -6.64 5.90 -16.11
N ARG A 151 -7.94 5.58 -16.24
CA ARG A 151 -9.02 6.51 -15.90
C ARG A 151 -9.14 6.77 -14.41
N MET A 152 -9.12 5.70 -13.60
CA MET A 152 -9.29 5.80 -12.14
C MET A 152 -8.19 6.62 -11.47
N HIS A 153 -6.98 6.61 -12.03
CA HIS A 153 -5.83 7.31 -11.48
C HIS A 153 -5.45 8.58 -12.25
N ASP A 154 -6.32 9.00 -13.19
CA ASP A 154 -6.10 10.20 -14.00
C ASP A 154 -4.71 10.21 -14.64
N ILE A 155 -4.40 9.14 -15.41
CA ILE A 155 -3.09 8.97 -16.04
C ILE A 155 -3.08 9.73 -17.35
N THR A 156 -2.69 11.02 -17.27
CA THR A 156 -2.45 11.92 -18.41
C THR A 156 -1.04 12.52 -18.31
N PRO A 157 -0.46 13.01 -19.41
CA PRO A 157 0.83 13.69 -19.37
C PRO A 157 0.83 14.90 -18.43
N GLU A 158 -0.25 15.69 -18.45
CA GLU A 158 -0.42 16.90 -17.64
C GLU A 158 -0.48 16.53 -16.15
N ALA A 159 -1.33 15.56 -15.79
CA ALA A 159 -1.44 15.08 -14.40
C ALA A 159 -0.15 14.42 -13.90
N ALA A 160 0.61 13.77 -14.77
CA ALA A 160 1.92 13.24 -14.44
C ALA A 160 2.95 14.35 -14.17
N ALA A 161 2.94 15.43 -14.97
CA ALA A 161 3.80 16.60 -14.75
C ALA A 161 3.47 17.30 -13.42
N GLU A 162 2.19 17.51 -13.12
CA GLU A 162 1.73 18.03 -11.83
C GLU A 162 2.17 17.13 -10.66
N SER A 163 2.04 15.81 -10.82
CA SER A 163 2.47 14.87 -9.79
C SER A 163 3.97 14.93 -9.52
N ARG A 164 4.78 15.16 -10.54
CA ARG A 164 6.23 15.35 -10.38
C ARG A 164 6.53 16.59 -9.55
N SER A 165 5.96 17.74 -9.90
CA SER A 165 6.16 18.98 -9.16
C SER A 165 5.68 18.89 -7.71
N THR A 166 4.54 18.21 -7.47
CA THR A 166 4.04 17.99 -6.12
C THR A 166 5.00 17.12 -5.32
N LEU A 167 5.53 16.04 -5.92
CA LEU A 167 6.50 15.18 -5.22
C LEU A 167 7.82 15.87 -4.93
N GLU A 168 8.31 16.72 -5.82
CA GLU A 168 9.49 17.56 -5.56
C GLU A 168 9.26 18.42 -4.32
N SER A 169 8.11 19.07 -4.20
CA SER A 169 7.74 19.86 -3.01
C SER A 169 7.60 19.00 -1.74
N GLU A 170 7.11 17.76 -1.85
CA GLU A 170 7.02 16.87 -0.70
C GLU A 170 8.39 16.33 -0.28
N LEU A 171 9.32 16.13 -1.20
CA LEU A 171 10.70 15.78 -0.88
C LEU A 171 11.42 16.94 -0.18
N ASP A 172 11.24 18.19 -0.65
CA ASP A 172 11.77 19.39 0.01
C ASP A 172 11.20 19.53 1.44
N TRP A 173 9.93 19.21 1.63
CA TRP A 173 9.32 19.19 2.96
C TRP A 173 9.93 18.10 3.86
N LEU A 174 10.20 16.91 3.34
CA LEU A 174 10.86 15.84 4.09
C LEU A 174 12.29 16.25 4.48
N ASP A 175 13.05 16.83 3.56
CA ASP A 175 14.40 17.34 3.82
C ASP A 175 14.39 18.41 4.91
N SER A 176 13.43 19.34 4.84
CA SER A 176 13.25 20.39 5.85
C SER A 176 12.87 19.79 7.22
N THR A 177 12.05 18.74 7.23
CA THR A 177 11.65 18.04 8.46
C THR A 177 12.82 17.36 9.13
N LEU A 178 13.78 16.85 8.36
CA LEU A 178 14.97 16.15 8.85
C LEU A 178 16.20 17.08 9.05
N ALA A 179 16.08 18.35 8.73
CA ALA A 179 17.20 19.31 8.78
C ALA A 179 17.76 19.59 10.19
N ASP A 180 17.00 19.29 11.23
CA ASP A 180 17.43 19.38 12.63
C ASP A 180 18.26 18.18 13.13
N ASN A 181 18.65 17.28 12.20
CA ASN A 181 19.37 16.04 12.46
C ASN A 181 18.62 15.02 13.34
N ARG A 182 17.30 15.12 13.44
CA ARG A 182 16.49 14.07 14.05
C ARG A 182 16.70 12.74 13.33
N ARG A 183 16.60 11.65 14.07
CA ARG A 183 16.86 10.31 13.54
C ARG A 183 15.71 9.78 12.67
N TYR A 184 14.50 10.16 13.00
CA TYR A 184 13.27 9.71 12.36
C TYR A 184 12.30 10.87 12.15
N LEU A 185 11.30 10.71 11.29
CA LEU A 185 10.33 11.76 10.95
C LEU A 185 9.55 12.30 12.16
N SER A 186 9.35 11.47 13.18
CA SER A 186 8.69 11.85 14.45
C SER A 186 9.68 11.99 15.62
N GLY A 187 10.90 12.48 15.37
CA GLY A 187 11.94 12.69 16.38
C GLY A 187 12.88 11.50 16.55
N ASP A 188 13.04 11.01 17.78
CA ASP A 188 14.04 9.98 18.10
C ASP A 188 13.51 8.54 18.03
N ARG A 189 12.26 8.34 17.65
CA ARG A 189 11.61 7.04 17.60
C ARG A 189 11.14 6.70 16.20
N PHE A 190 11.53 5.50 15.76
CA PHE A 190 10.96 4.88 14.54
C PHE A 190 9.45 4.71 14.70
N SER A 191 8.70 5.11 13.68
CA SER A 191 7.26 5.27 13.76
C SER A 191 6.54 4.87 12.46
N ARG A 192 5.22 4.94 12.51
CA ARG A 192 4.36 4.76 11.34
C ARG A 192 4.62 5.81 10.24
N ALA A 193 5.12 6.99 10.59
CA ALA A 193 5.51 8.02 9.64
C ALA A 193 6.66 7.53 8.74
N ASP A 194 7.70 6.96 9.35
CA ASP A 194 8.88 6.44 8.66
C ASP A 194 8.52 5.27 7.73
N ILE A 195 7.74 4.31 8.25
CA ILE A 195 7.25 3.18 7.45
C ILE A 195 6.43 3.69 6.26
N THR A 196 5.55 4.67 6.49
CA THR A 196 4.68 5.20 5.43
C THR A 196 5.49 5.85 4.33
N VAL A 197 6.31 6.83 4.68
CA VAL A 197 7.11 7.55 3.68
C VAL A 197 8.03 6.59 2.93
N ALA A 198 8.76 5.73 3.63
CA ALA A 198 9.68 4.78 3.00
C ALA A 198 8.96 3.80 2.07
N SER A 199 7.83 3.22 2.49
CA SER A 199 7.08 2.27 1.66
C SER A 199 6.38 2.92 0.45
N LEU A 200 6.02 4.20 0.54
CA LEU A 200 5.38 4.92 -0.55
C LEU A 200 6.38 5.40 -1.61
N LEU A 201 7.66 5.58 -1.25
CA LEU A 201 8.73 6.00 -2.14
C LEU A 201 9.55 4.82 -2.71
N ALA A 202 9.42 3.60 -2.14
CA ALA A 202 10.08 2.38 -2.61
C ALA A 202 9.37 1.77 -3.85
#